data_f64787c1e12ba28588b0d20789460fe4
#
_entry.id   f64787c1e12ba28588b0d20789460fe4
#
_cell.length_a   1.000
_cell.length_b   1.000
_cell.length_c   1.000
_cell.angle_alpha   90.00
_cell.angle_beta   90.00
_cell.angle_gamma   90.00
#
_symmetry.space_group_name_H-M   'P 1'
#
loop_
_entity.id
_entity.type
_entity.pdbx_description
1 polymer ?
#
loop_
_entity_poly.entity_id
_entity_poly.type
_entity_poly.pdbx_seq_one_letter_code
_entity_poly.pdbx_strand_id
1 'polypeptide(L)'
;MKCLICSASFLEIASWRKLLLINSPQLVCEKCLNKFEKAEEKNWRNEWLGTIYEGTLDSVTSIYSYNDWMKQVYQQYKFQLDVELANIFRADFLPLLKVKEKIVPIPLHPDMLVARTFSQVDELLIAANVSYHHVLNKTLNHSQVGKSKKERVSSELLFTVTQDVQKQHILLIDDLYTTGTTLHHAAYVLKKAGAITVNALTLIRA
;
A
#
# COMPACT_ATOMS: atom_id res chain seq x y z
N MET A 1 -24.20 8.08 -14.14
CA MET A 1 -22.71 8.02 -14.13
C MET A 1 -22.26 6.65 -14.67
N LYS A 2 -21.01 6.51 -15.10
CA LYS A 2 -20.42 5.21 -15.46
C LYS A 2 -19.55 4.69 -14.32
N CYS A 3 -19.67 3.40 -14.01
CA CYS A 3 -18.84 2.74 -13.01
C CYS A 3 -17.39 2.61 -13.52
N LEU A 4 -16.40 3.04 -12.74
CA LEU A 4 -14.99 2.97 -13.12
C LEU A 4 -14.47 1.53 -13.30
N ILE A 5 -15.12 0.54 -12.66
CA ILE A 5 -14.66 -0.85 -12.74
C ILE A 5 -15.32 -1.61 -13.90
N CYS A 6 -16.66 -1.56 -14.01
CA CYS A 6 -17.40 -2.39 -14.99
C CYS A 6 -18.00 -1.59 -16.15
N SER A 7 -17.79 -0.28 -16.19
CA SER A 7 -18.31 0.65 -17.21
C SER A 7 -19.82 0.69 -17.34
N ALA A 8 -20.59 -0.04 -16.52
CA ALA A 8 -22.05 -0.01 -16.52
C ALA A 8 -22.56 1.36 -16.07
N SER A 9 -23.63 1.83 -16.70
CA SER A 9 -24.34 3.02 -16.25
C SER A 9 -25.08 2.74 -14.95
N PHE A 10 -24.99 3.64 -13.98
CA PHE A 10 -25.76 3.55 -12.73
C PHE A 10 -26.29 4.93 -12.32
N LEU A 11 -27.38 4.91 -11.60
CA LEU A 11 -27.95 6.13 -11.01
C LEU A 11 -27.33 6.32 -9.63
N GLU A 12 -26.84 7.49 -9.40
CA GLU A 12 -26.37 7.89 -8.09
C GLU A 12 -27.58 8.17 -7.18
N ILE A 13 -27.64 7.54 -6.01
CA ILE A 13 -28.71 7.81 -5.06
C ILE A 13 -28.51 9.23 -4.53
N ALA A 14 -29.46 10.12 -4.82
CA ALA A 14 -29.48 11.48 -4.30
C ALA A 14 -29.61 11.43 -2.76
N SER A 15 -28.65 12.03 -2.06
CA SER A 15 -28.71 12.23 -0.62
C SER A 15 -28.50 13.71 -0.29
N TRP A 16 -29.10 14.19 0.80
CA TRP A 16 -28.93 15.58 1.25
C TRP A 16 -27.45 15.93 1.49
N ARG A 17 -26.63 14.98 1.93
CA ARG A 17 -25.18 15.16 2.11
C ARG A 17 -24.45 15.41 0.78
N LYS A 18 -24.91 14.80 -0.31
CA LYS A 18 -24.37 15.05 -1.65
C LYS A 18 -24.80 16.40 -2.21
N LEU A 19 -26.06 16.79 -1.96
CA LEU A 19 -26.57 18.10 -2.36
C LEU A 19 -25.76 19.25 -1.72
N LEU A 20 -25.26 19.01 -0.50
CA LEU A 20 -24.43 19.96 0.24
C LEU A 20 -22.91 19.82 -0.08
N LEU A 21 -22.53 19.03 -1.11
CA LEU A 21 -21.14 18.75 -1.50
C LEU A 21 -20.25 18.18 -0.37
N ILE A 22 -20.86 17.54 0.64
CA ILE A 22 -20.15 16.98 1.80
C ILE A 22 -19.52 15.61 1.48
N ASN A 23 -20.00 14.92 0.45
CA ASN A 23 -19.50 13.59 0.05
C ASN A 23 -18.87 13.62 -1.34
N SER A 24 -17.79 12.86 -1.52
CA SER A 24 -17.22 12.58 -2.84
C SER A 24 -18.25 11.85 -3.74
N PRO A 25 -18.21 12.07 -5.07
CA PRO A 25 -19.09 11.38 -6.00
C PRO A 25 -18.89 9.86 -5.91
N GLN A 26 -19.96 9.10 -6.12
CA GLN A 26 -19.88 7.64 -6.17
C GLN A 26 -19.25 7.22 -7.50
N LEU A 27 -18.04 6.65 -7.44
CA LEU A 27 -17.26 6.28 -8.63
C LEU A 27 -17.56 4.86 -9.11
N VAL A 28 -18.16 4.03 -8.26
CA VAL A 28 -18.38 2.59 -8.47
C VAL A 28 -19.83 2.23 -8.15
N CYS A 29 -20.46 1.39 -9.00
CA CYS A 29 -21.80 0.90 -8.73
C CYS A 29 -21.85 -0.06 -7.54
N GLU A 30 -23.01 -0.20 -6.89
CA GLU A 30 -23.19 -1.06 -5.71
C GLU A 30 -22.81 -2.53 -5.97
N LYS A 31 -23.09 -3.04 -7.18
CA LYS A 31 -22.72 -4.42 -7.56
C LYS A 31 -21.21 -4.65 -7.50
N CYS A 32 -20.42 -3.64 -7.86
CA CYS A 32 -18.96 -3.72 -7.78
C CYS A 32 -18.47 -3.48 -6.35
N LEU A 33 -19.05 -2.53 -5.62
CA LEU A 33 -18.69 -2.25 -4.23
C LEU A 33 -18.88 -3.47 -3.32
N ASN A 34 -19.99 -4.18 -3.46
CA ASN A 34 -20.33 -5.34 -2.63
C ASN A 34 -19.43 -6.56 -2.86
N LYS A 35 -18.55 -6.53 -3.85
CA LYS A 35 -17.57 -7.59 -4.09
C LYS A 35 -16.22 -7.37 -3.39
N PHE A 36 -16.00 -6.19 -2.80
CA PHE A 36 -14.81 -5.94 -2.03
C PHE A 36 -14.94 -6.58 -0.64
N GLU A 37 -14.06 -7.50 -0.34
CA GLU A 37 -13.97 -8.17 0.95
C GLU A 37 -12.88 -7.52 1.80
N LYS A 38 -13.20 -7.20 3.05
CA LYS A 38 -12.20 -6.68 3.98
C LYS A 38 -11.21 -7.76 4.37
N ALA A 39 -9.96 -7.37 4.54
CA ALA A 39 -8.92 -8.29 4.95
C ALA A 39 -9.15 -8.76 6.39
N GLU A 40 -8.96 -10.05 6.63
CA GLU A 40 -8.92 -10.60 7.98
C GLU A 40 -7.58 -10.31 8.65
N GLU A 41 -7.59 -10.10 9.97
CA GLU A 41 -6.36 -10.03 10.75
C GLU A 41 -5.73 -11.41 10.83
N LYS A 42 -4.53 -11.55 10.27
CA LYS A 42 -3.72 -12.76 10.36
C LYS A 42 -2.49 -12.52 11.23
N ASN A 43 -2.07 -13.53 11.95
CA ASN A 43 -0.84 -13.46 12.75
C ASN A 43 0.40 -13.58 11.85
N TRP A 44 0.84 -12.46 11.32
CA TRP A 44 2.02 -12.36 10.43
C TRP A 44 3.35 -12.44 11.22
N ARG A 45 3.33 -12.18 12.55
CA ARG A 45 4.55 -12.11 13.37
C ARG A 45 5.28 -13.45 13.44
N ASN A 46 4.55 -14.56 13.50
CA ASN A 46 5.14 -15.89 13.64
C ASN A 46 6.05 -16.27 12.47
N GLU A 47 5.82 -15.73 11.28
CA GLU A 47 6.64 -16.01 10.09
C GLU A 47 8.04 -15.40 10.16
N TRP A 48 8.25 -14.42 11.07
CA TRP A 48 9.48 -13.65 11.19
C TRP A 48 10.25 -13.91 12.48
N LEU A 49 9.72 -14.79 13.36
CA LEU A 49 10.41 -15.20 14.60
C LEU A 49 11.76 -15.84 14.28
N GLY A 50 12.79 -15.47 15.05
CA GLY A 50 14.17 -15.96 14.88
C GLY A 50 14.91 -15.40 13.65
N THR A 51 14.31 -14.46 12.90
CA THR A 51 14.99 -13.76 11.80
C THR A 51 15.55 -12.41 12.28
N ILE A 52 16.46 -11.80 11.48
CA ILE A 52 16.96 -10.44 11.74
C ILE A 52 15.86 -9.37 11.66
N TYR A 53 14.70 -9.72 11.15
CA TYR A 53 13.55 -8.83 10.97
C TYR A 53 12.53 -8.94 12.10
N GLU A 54 12.74 -9.84 13.07
CA GLU A 54 11.85 -9.97 14.23
C GLU A 54 11.74 -8.64 14.97
N GLY A 55 10.50 -8.23 15.29
CA GLY A 55 10.20 -6.99 16.01
C GLY A 55 10.46 -5.69 15.24
N THR A 56 10.80 -5.75 13.94
CA THR A 56 11.04 -4.53 13.13
C THR A 56 9.76 -3.82 12.73
N LEU A 57 8.68 -4.58 12.47
CA LEU A 57 7.33 -4.05 12.27
C LEU A 57 6.54 -4.12 13.57
N ASP A 58 5.96 -2.99 13.99
CA ASP A 58 5.13 -2.90 15.20
C ASP A 58 3.69 -3.35 14.90
N SER A 59 3.13 -2.95 13.75
CA SER A 59 1.81 -3.40 13.29
C SER A 59 1.71 -3.45 11.77
N VAL A 60 0.80 -4.30 11.27
CA VAL A 60 0.43 -4.37 9.85
C VAL A 60 -1.09 -4.38 9.75
N THR A 61 -1.63 -3.43 9.02
CA THR A 61 -3.06 -3.35 8.68
C THR A 61 -3.21 -3.49 7.17
N SER A 62 -4.15 -4.31 6.72
CA SER A 62 -4.51 -4.42 5.29
C SER A 62 -6.01 -4.16 5.14
N ILE A 63 -6.41 -3.51 4.04
CA ILE A 63 -7.80 -3.09 3.87
C ILE A 63 -8.65 -4.19 3.26
N TYR A 64 -8.16 -4.83 2.18
CA TYR A 64 -8.94 -5.79 1.41
C TYR A 64 -8.22 -7.13 1.26
N SER A 65 -9.00 -8.21 1.19
CA SER A 65 -8.52 -9.54 0.83
C SER A 65 -8.22 -9.64 -0.67
N TYR A 66 -7.17 -10.38 -1.03
CA TYR A 66 -6.82 -10.68 -2.42
C TYR A 66 -7.65 -11.84 -2.95
N ASN A 67 -8.92 -11.57 -3.29
CA ASN A 67 -9.79 -12.52 -3.98
C ASN A 67 -9.73 -12.30 -5.51
N ASP A 68 -10.43 -13.14 -6.28
CA ASP A 68 -10.46 -13.04 -7.75
C ASP A 68 -10.99 -11.71 -8.26
N TRP A 69 -11.93 -11.10 -7.54
CA TRP A 69 -12.45 -9.77 -7.86
C TRP A 69 -11.40 -8.69 -7.63
N MET A 70 -10.78 -8.68 -6.47
CA MET A 70 -9.72 -7.71 -6.15
C MET A 70 -8.53 -7.86 -7.09
N LYS A 71 -8.19 -9.09 -7.50
CA LYS A 71 -7.16 -9.36 -8.50
C LYS A 71 -7.45 -8.64 -9.83
N GLN A 72 -8.70 -8.72 -10.32
CA GLN A 72 -9.10 -8.04 -11.56
C GLN A 72 -9.00 -6.51 -11.42
N VAL A 73 -9.55 -5.93 -10.34
CA VAL A 73 -9.49 -4.49 -10.06
C VAL A 73 -8.04 -4.01 -9.91
N TYR A 74 -7.22 -4.78 -9.21
CA TYR A 74 -5.81 -4.47 -9.01
C TYR A 74 -4.99 -4.55 -10.31
N GLN A 75 -5.29 -5.50 -11.18
CA GLN A 75 -4.70 -5.58 -12.52
C GLN A 75 -5.08 -4.36 -13.37
N GLN A 76 -6.35 -3.95 -13.33
CA GLN A 76 -6.83 -2.76 -14.02
C GLN A 76 -6.08 -1.51 -13.50
N TYR A 77 -5.99 -1.34 -12.18
CA TYR A 77 -5.25 -0.25 -11.55
C TYR A 77 -3.76 -0.23 -11.95
N LYS A 78 -3.12 -1.40 -11.98
CA LYS A 78 -1.68 -1.53 -12.16
C LYS A 78 -1.21 -1.42 -13.62
N PHE A 79 -2.00 -1.90 -14.57
CA PHE A 79 -1.57 -2.08 -15.96
C PHE A 79 -2.36 -1.27 -16.99
N GLN A 80 -3.56 -0.81 -16.65
CA GLN A 80 -4.35 0.04 -17.56
C GLN A 80 -4.11 1.54 -17.32
N LEU A 81 -3.17 1.89 -16.42
CA LEU A 81 -2.81 3.27 -16.07
C LEU A 81 -4.00 4.10 -15.59
N ASP A 82 -5.00 3.45 -14.99
CA ASP A 82 -6.21 4.11 -14.54
C ASP A 82 -6.02 4.66 -13.12
N VAL A 83 -5.35 5.81 -13.04
CA VAL A 83 -5.09 6.54 -11.79
C VAL A 83 -6.38 6.91 -11.05
N GLU A 84 -7.49 7.08 -11.79
CA GLU A 84 -8.80 7.38 -11.22
C GLU A 84 -9.29 6.28 -10.26
N LEU A 85 -8.82 5.04 -10.45
CA LEU A 85 -9.14 3.94 -9.55
C LEU A 85 -8.61 4.15 -8.12
N ALA A 86 -7.55 4.94 -7.92
CA ALA A 86 -7.06 5.29 -6.58
C ALA A 86 -8.15 5.99 -5.75
N ASN A 87 -9.01 6.79 -6.38
CA ASN A 87 -10.09 7.51 -5.71
C ASN A 87 -11.16 6.57 -5.12
N ILE A 88 -11.32 5.36 -5.66
CA ILE A 88 -12.27 4.36 -5.14
C ILE A 88 -11.89 3.98 -3.71
N PHE A 89 -10.60 3.84 -3.44
CA PHE A 89 -10.08 3.35 -2.16
C PHE A 89 -9.94 4.44 -1.10
N ARG A 90 -10.08 5.72 -1.49
CA ARG A 90 -9.88 6.87 -0.59
C ARG A 90 -10.71 6.78 0.70
N ALA A 91 -11.99 6.41 0.59
CA ALA A 91 -12.90 6.39 1.73
C ALA A 91 -12.49 5.39 2.82
N ASP A 92 -11.93 4.25 2.41
CA ASP A 92 -11.46 3.20 3.34
C ASP A 92 -10.00 3.42 3.78
N PHE A 93 -9.21 4.10 2.96
CA PHE A 93 -7.79 4.33 3.19
C PHE A 93 -7.54 5.51 4.15
N LEU A 94 -8.20 6.65 3.90
CA LEU A 94 -8.00 7.88 4.65
C LEU A 94 -8.18 7.75 6.18
N PRO A 95 -9.21 7.05 6.71
CA PRO A 95 -9.38 6.91 8.17
C PRO A 95 -8.26 6.14 8.88
N LEU A 96 -7.48 5.36 8.13
CA LEU A 96 -6.38 4.54 8.65
C LEU A 96 -5.04 5.28 8.66
N LEU A 97 -4.97 6.46 8.03
CA LEU A 97 -3.78 7.29 8.02
C LEU A 97 -3.71 8.09 9.33
N LYS A 98 -2.79 7.72 10.20
CA LYS A 98 -2.62 8.37 11.51
C LYS A 98 -1.85 9.68 11.38
N VAL A 99 -2.42 10.78 11.85
CA VAL A 99 -1.88 12.15 11.70
C VAL A 99 -0.50 12.34 12.36
N LYS A 100 -0.16 11.51 13.36
CA LYS A 100 1.10 11.63 14.11
C LYS A 100 2.27 10.85 13.53
N GLU A 101 2.05 10.06 12.50
CA GLU A 101 3.08 9.23 11.87
C GLU A 101 3.58 9.89 10.59
N LYS A 102 4.88 9.80 10.34
CA LYS A 102 5.45 10.19 9.05
C LYS A 102 5.08 9.12 8.02
N ILE A 103 4.28 9.51 7.04
CA ILE A 103 3.81 8.61 5.98
C ILE A 103 4.93 8.41 4.97
N VAL A 104 5.29 7.14 4.73
CA VAL A 104 6.41 6.74 3.87
C VAL A 104 5.95 5.68 2.88
N PRO A 105 5.81 6.01 1.60
CA PRO A 105 5.51 5.02 0.57
C PRO A 105 6.70 4.09 0.35
N ILE A 106 6.43 2.81 0.11
CA ILE A 106 7.43 1.86 -0.38
C ILE A 106 7.81 2.25 -1.82
N PRO A 107 9.10 2.51 -2.10
CA PRO A 107 9.52 2.92 -3.43
C PRO A 107 9.41 1.78 -4.45
N LEU A 108 8.92 2.12 -5.64
CA LEU A 108 8.95 1.23 -6.78
C LEU A 108 10.40 1.08 -7.28
N HIS A 109 10.75 -0.08 -7.85
CA HIS A 109 12.02 -0.22 -8.55
C HIS A 109 12.06 0.74 -9.75
N PRO A 110 13.19 1.44 -10.04
CA PRO A 110 13.27 2.39 -11.15
C PRO A 110 12.79 1.82 -12.49
N ASP A 111 13.20 0.59 -12.84
CA ASP A 111 12.75 -0.06 -14.08
C ASP A 111 11.23 -0.27 -14.13
N MET A 112 10.63 -0.55 -12.98
CA MET A 112 9.18 -0.71 -12.87
C MET A 112 8.46 0.63 -12.94
N LEU A 113 9.09 1.71 -12.47
CA LEU A 113 8.54 3.06 -12.61
C LEU A 113 8.52 3.49 -14.08
N VAL A 114 9.58 3.19 -14.84
CA VAL A 114 9.61 3.44 -16.29
C VAL A 114 8.52 2.64 -17.00
N ALA A 115 8.35 1.35 -16.66
CA ALA A 115 7.35 0.49 -17.28
C ALA A 115 5.90 0.87 -16.94
N ARG A 116 5.66 1.42 -15.74
CA ARG A 116 4.32 1.73 -15.22
C ARG A 116 3.95 3.21 -15.32
N THR A 117 4.90 4.09 -15.58
CA THR A 117 4.76 5.55 -15.65
C THR A 117 4.36 6.24 -14.36
N PHE A 118 3.84 5.53 -13.36
CA PHE A 118 3.46 6.06 -12.05
C PHE A 118 3.65 5.03 -10.91
N SER A 119 3.74 5.53 -9.68
CA SER A 119 3.75 4.73 -8.46
C SER A 119 2.31 4.55 -7.95
N GLN A 120 1.84 3.31 -7.88
CA GLN A 120 0.50 3.00 -7.37
C GLN A 120 0.29 3.50 -5.94
N VAL A 121 1.34 3.41 -5.11
CA VAL A 121 1.29 3.84 -3.71
C VAL A 121 1.19 5.37 -3.63
N ASP A 122 1.96 6.09 -4.46
CA ASP A 122 1.91 7.55 -4.48
C ASP A 122 0.52 8.04 -4.92
N GLU A 123 -0.08 7.40 -5.93
CA GLU A 123 -1.43 7.75 -6.39
C GLU A 123 -2.50 7.53 -5.31
N LEU A 124 -2.39 6.48 -4.49
CA LEU A 124 -3.28 6.29 -3.33
C LEU A 124 -3.15 7.45 -2.33
N LEU A 125 -1.93 7.92 -2.08
CA LEU A 125 -1.66 9.03 -1.16
C LEU A 125 -2.11 10.36 -1.73
N ILE A 126 -1.92 10.58 -3.04
CA ILE A 126 -2.42 11.76 -3.77
C ILE A 126 -3.95 11.79 -3.73
N ALA A 127 -4.61 10.66 -4.03
CA ALA A 127 -6.06 10.54 -3.96
C ALA A 127 -6.60 10.79 -2.53
N ALA A 128 -5.86 10.37 -1.50
CA ALA A 128 -6.18 10.64 -0.10
C ALA A 128 -5.92 12.11 0.30
N ASN A 129 -5.22 12.87 -0.51
CA ASN A 129 -4.81 14.27 -0.25
C ASN A 129 -4.03 14.42 1.06
N VAL A 130 -3.02 13.55 1.27
CA VAL A 130 -2.15 13.56 2.45
C VAL A 130 -0.70 13.80 2.06
N SER A 131 0.04 14.47 2.96
CA SER A 131 1.47 14.67 2.79
C SER A 131 2.23 13.39 3.10
N TYR A 132 3.23 13.07 2.29
CA TYR A 132 4.09 11.89 2.46
C TYR A 132 5.54 12.20 2.10
N HIS A 133 6.46 11.30 2.48
CA HIS A 133 7.90 11.52 2.35
C HIS A 133 8.60 10.30 1.76
N HIS A 134 9.33 10.50 0.67
CA HIS A 134 10.23 9.48 0.12
C HIS A 134 11.54 9.45 0.92
N VAL A 135 11.57 8.64 1.97
CA VAL A 135 12.75 8.47 2.83
C VAL A 135 13.52 7.18 2.54
N LEU A 136 13.01 6.36 1.63
CA LEU A 136 13.60 5.09 1.22
C LEU A 136 13.97 5.14 -0.27
N ASN A 137 15.16 4.62 -0.60
CA ASN A 137 15.51 4.26 -1.97
C ASN A 137 15.65 2.75 -2.07
N LYS A 138 15.17 2.18 -3.18
CA LYS A 138 15.36 0.76 -3.47
C LYS A 138 16.75 0.55 -4.06
N THR A 139 17.53 -0.38 -3.49
CA THR A 139 18.85 -0.71 -4.00
C THR A 139 18.75 -1.51 -5.30
N LEU A 140 19.55 -1.15 -6.30
CA LEU A 140 19.63 -1.83 -7.60
C LEU A 140 20.46 -3.11 -7.47
N ASN A 141 19.88 -4.19 -6.97
CA ASN A 141 20.57 -5.48 -6.94
C ASN A 141 20.11 -6.36 -8.10
N HIS A 142 20.92 -6.39 -9.16
CA HIS A 142 20.71 -7.20 -10.36
C HIS A 142 20.80 -8.73 -10.16
N SER A 143 21.07 -9.24 -8.93
CA SER A 143 21.41 -10.65 -8.71
C SER A 143 20.36 -11.50 -7.98
N GLN A 144 19.09 -11.15 -8.03
CA GLN A 144 18.03 -11.91 -7.33
C GLN A 144 17.35 -13.03 -8.14
N VAL A 145 17.77 -13.25 -9.39
CA VAL A 145 17.26 -14.34 -10.21
C VAL A 145 17.89 -15.66 -9.71
N GLY A 146 17.08 -16.56 -9.12
CA GLY A 146 17.51 -17.91 -8.73
C GLY A 146 17.72 -18.15 -7.23
N LYS A 147 17.58 -17.16 -6.34
CA LYS A 147 17.76 -17.36 -4.88
C LYS A 147 16.52 -17.93 -4.20
N SER A 148 16.72 -18.91 -3.30
CA SER A 148 15.67 -19.50 -2.44
C SER A 148 15.12 -18.48 -1.43
N LYS A 149 13.94 -18.75 -0.81
CA LYS A 149 13.34 -17.87 0.24
C LYS A 149 14.32 -17.62 1.39
N LYS A 150 15.11 -18.64 1.81
CA LYS A 150 16.14 -18.52 2.86
C LYS A 150 17.31 -17.60 2.47
N GLU A 151 17.76 -17.69 1.23
CA GLU A 151 18.85 -16.86 0.71
C GLU A 151 18.44 -15.41 0.48
N ARG A 152 17.15 -15.14 0.19
CA ARG A 152 16.60 -13.79 0.12
C ARG A 152 16.52 -13.10 1.48
N VAL A 153 16.30 -13.85 2.55
CA VAL A 153 16.26 -13.33 3.94
C VAL A 153 17.67 -12.97 4.43
N SER A 154 18.72 -13.61 3.92
CA SER A 154 20.14 -13.34 4.28
C SER A 154 20.86 -12.42 3.30
N SER A 155 20.25 -12.04 2.19
CA SER A 155 20.87 -11.23 1.15
C SER A 155 20.61 -9.74 1.33
N GLU A 156 21.56 -8.93 0.87
CA GLU A 156 21.63 -7.46 0.82
C GLU A 156 20.32 -6.69 1.04
N LEU A 157 20.39 -5.66 1.86
CA LEU A 157 19.26 -4.77 2.18
C LEU A 157 18.60 -4.24 0.91
N LEU A 158 17.29 -4.44 0.79
CA LEU A 158 16.52 -3.98 -0.38
C LEU A 158 16.40 -2.45 -0.44
N PHE A 159 16.64 -1.78 0.69
CA PHE A 159 16.43 -0.34 0.83
C PHE A 159 17.60 0.33 1.55
N THR A 160 17.81 1.61 1.21
CA THR A 160 18.61 2.58 1.95
C THR A 160 17.75 3.73 2.43
N VAL A 161 18.06 4.27 3.62
CA VAL A 161 17.39 5.44 4.18
C VAL A 161 18.10 6.69 3.67
N THR A 162 17.35 7.66 3.12
CA THR A 162 17.87 8.86 2.45
C THR A 162 17.65 10.15 3.24
N GLN A 163 16.82 10.11 4.28
CA GLN A 163 16.50 11.26 5.12
C GLN A 163 16.56 10.87 6.60
N ASP A 164 16.71 11.85 7.47
CA ASP A 164 16.67 11.60 8.91
C ASP A 164 15.29 11.11 9.36
N VAL A 165 15.28 9.98 10.05
CA VAL A 165 14.09 9.36 10.65
C VAL A 165 14.25 9.12 12.14
N GLN A 166 15.31 9.67 12.74
CA GLN A 166 15.62 9.47 14.14
C GLN A 166 14.47 9.99 15.02
N LYS A 167 14.08 9.17 15.98
CA LYS A 167 12.98 9.45 16.94
C LYS A 167 11.61 9.69 16.28
N GLN A 168 11.41 9.25 15.04
CA GLN A 168 10.13 9.38 14.34
C GLN A 168 9.27 8.12 14.46
N HIS A 169 7.96 8.32 14.38
CA HIS A 169 6.97 7.27 14.20
C HIS A 169 6.64 7.18 12.70
N ILE A 170 6.80 6.02 12.09
CA ILE A 170 6.67 5.81 10.65
C ILE A 170 5.45 4.95 10.35
N LEU A 171 4.67 5.35 9.34
CA LEU A 171 3.67 4.53 8.70
C LEU A 171 4.12 4.22 7.27
N LEU A 172 4.55 2.98 7.05
CA LEU A 172 4.85 2.46 5.71
C LEU A 172 3.57 2.21 4.94
N ILE A 173 3.55 2.62 3.68
CA ILE A 173 2.42 2.37 2.77
C ILE A 173 2.88 1.49 1.62
N ASP A 174 2.14 0.41 1.35
CA ASP A 174 2.37 -0.46 0.19
C ASP A 174 1.03 -0.83 -0.46
N ASP A 175 1.07 -1.31 -1.69
CA ASP A 175 -0.14 -1.73 -2.42
C ASP A 175 -0.59 -3.15 -2.04
N LEU A 176 0.35 -4.09 -1.85
CA LEU A 176 0.05 -5.50 -1.66
C LEU A 176 0.94 -6.17 -0.61
N TYR A 177 0.34 -6.70 0.43
CA TYR A 177 1.00 -7.60 1.38
C TYR A 177 0.86 -9.06 0.91
N THR A 178 1.96 -9.69 0.53
CA THR A 178 2.03 -11.13 0.25
C THR A 178 2.75 -11.86 1.38
N THR A 179 4.07 -11.93 1.32
CA THR A 179 4.94 -12.51 2.36
C THR A 179 5.40 -11.47 3.39
N GLY A 180 5.16 -10.19 3.14
CA GLY A 180 5.64 -9.11 3.98
C GLY A 180 7.14 -8.78 3.83
N THR A 181 7.89 -9.51 2.99
CA THR A 181 9.34 -9.34 2.85
C THR A 181 9.73 -7.88 2.58
N THR A 182 9.05 -7.20 1.66
CA THR A 182 9.30 -5.79 1.33
C THR A 182 9.17 -4.89 2.55
N LEU A 183 8.06 -5.03 3.30
CA LEU A 183 7.78 -4.20 4.48
C LEU A 183 8.75 -4.49 5.62
N HIS A 184 9.12 -5.74 5.85
CA HIS A 184 10.08 -6.10 6.91
C HIS A 184 11.48 -5.57 6.59
N HIS A 185 11.94 -5.65 5.34
CA HIS A 185 13.22 -5.04 4.93
C HIS A 185 13.20 -3.51 5.10
N ALA A 186 12.12 -2.84 4.68
CA ALA A 186 11.96 -1.41 4.87
C ALA A 186 11.94 -1.02 6.36
N ALA A 187 11.18 -1.75 7.18
CA ALA A 187 11.11 -1.51 8.61
C ALA A 187 12.46 -1.72 9.30
N TYR A 188 13.20 -2.76 8.92
CA TYR A 188 14.53 -3.03 9.46
C TYR A 188 15.48 -1.86 9.25
N VAL A 189 15.59 -1.33 8.02
CA VAL A 189 16.51 -0.21 7.76
C VAL A 189 16.06 1.07 8.47
N LEU A 190 14.74 1.31 8.59
CA LEU A 190 14.20 2.45 9.33
C LEU A 190 14.45 2.35 10.84
N LYS A 191 14.27 1.17 11.44
CA LYS A 191 14.60 0.92 12.86
C LYS A 191 16.10 1.11 13.11
N LYS A 192 16.96 0.62 12.20
CA LYS A 192 18.41 0.83 12.26
C LYS A 192 18.80 2.31 12.15
N ALA A 193 18.04 3.11 11.39
CA ALA A 193 18.21 4.56 11.28
C ALA A 193 17.60 5.34 12.46
N GLY A 194 17.04 4.67 13.47
CA GLY A 194 16.58 5.29 14.72
C GLY A 194 15.09 5.60 14.79
N ALA A 195 14.25 5.06 13.90
CA ALA A 195 12.79 5.16 14.02
C ALA A 195 12.30 4.46 15.30
N ILE A 196 11.37 5.12 16.03
CA ILE A 196 10.79 4.58 17.28
C ILE A 196 9.81 3.46 16.97
N THR A 197 8.83 3.75 16.09
CA THR A 197 7.86 2.76 15.63
C THR A 197 7.81 2.73 14.12
N VAL A 198 7.57 1.54 13.56
CA VAL A 198 7.32 1.35 12.14
C VAL A 198 6.07 0.49 11.98
N ASN A 199 4.98 1.13 11.64
CA ASN A 199 3.71 0.50 11.30
C ASN A 199 3.60 0.37 9.78
N ALA A 200 2.74 -0.53 9.31
CA ALA A 200 2.46 -0.68 7.88
C ALA A 200 0.95 -0.70 7.61
N LEU A 201 0.57 -0.05 6.51
CA LEU A 201 -0.77 -0.08 5.94
C LEU A 201 -0.66 -0.49 4.47
N THR A 202 -1.42 -1.52 4.08
CA THR A 202 -1.49 -1.97 2.69
C THR A 202 -2.92 -1.95 2.18
N LEU A 203 -3.08 -1.73 0.88
CA LEU A 203 -4.40 -1.77 0.26
C LEU A 203 -4.96 -3.20 0.27
N ILE A 204 -4.11 -4.19 -0.04
CA ILE A 204 -4.51 -5.57 -0.29
C ILE A 204 -3.65 -6.54 0.52
N ARG A 205 -4.24 -7.64 0.97
CA ARG A 205 -3.56 -8.78 1.57
C ARG A 205 -3.89 -10.08 0.83
N ALA A 206 -2.84 -10.83 0.41
CA ALA A 206 -2.93 -12.17 -0.16
C ALA A 206 -2.81 -13.26 0.91
#